data_300702e6478e85aff0900d7cf6ee4278
#
_entry.id   300702e6478e85aff0900d7cf6ee4278
#
_cell.length_a   1.000
_cell.length_b   1.000
_cell.length_c   1.000
_cell.angle_alpha   90.00
_cell.angle_beta   90.00
_cell.angle_gamma   90.00
#
_symmetry.space_group_name_H-M   'P 1'
#
loop_
_entity.id
_entity.type
_entity.pdbx_description
1 polymer ?
#
loop_
_entity_poly.entity_id
_entity_poly.type
_entity_poly.pdbx_seq_one_letter_code
_entity_poly.pdbx_strand_id
1 'polypeptide(L)'
;FSHTLGLPDLYATVPSANINNQCMEYWSLMDGGEYVHNSYYPTAYTAWEREVMGWQTPQLLNTDGTYTLKTYANGGEAYKLQNSASDTDYLLFENIQKQGWNQYLSGHGLLVYRIHANPATLSAMRLLNNVAGEPGVTVVPADGLLLNYATLTSGTSNEKLSIYRRAMAGDPFPGTNNVHTLMASQNLPNYLWRTEPSTIDAGLLDIDEDVDAGTVSFRFCNNVATGIGGVEAPAMQEQNAPIYTLDGRFVGTQLAPLPKG
;
A
#
# COMPACT_ATOMS: atom_id res chain seq x y z
N PHE A 1 4.82 -12.55 -24.32
CA PHE A 1 3.94 -13.59 -23.78
C PHE A 1 2.83 -13.00 -22.88
N SER A 2 3.18 -12.17 -21.88
CA SER A 2 2.20 -11.60 -20.93
C SER A 2 1.09 -10.79 -21.62
N HIS A 3 1.41 -10.03 -22.66
CA HIS A 3 0.42 -9.33 -23.49
C HIS A 3 -0.60 -10.26 -24.16
N THR A 4 -0.18 -11.47 -24.53
CA THR A 4 -1.12 -12.46 -25.13
C THR A 4 -2.09 -13.04 -24.09
N LEU A 5 -1.78 -12.86 -22.80
CA LEU A 5 -2.66 -13.19 -21.68
C LEU A 5 -3.60 -12.02 -21.27
N GLY A 6 -3.53 -10.90 -22.01
CA GLY A 6 -4.40 -9.74 -21.78
C GLY A 6 -3.81 -8.66 -20.86
N LEU A 7 -2.55 -8.79 -20.43
CA LEU A 7 -1.91 -7.78 -19.58
C LEU A 7 -1.44 -6.58 -20.41
N PRO A 8 -1.78 -5.33 -20.03
CA PRO A 8 -1.26 -4.11 -20.65
C PRO A 8 0.14 -3.77 -20.14
N ASP A 9 0.81 -2.83 -20.81
CA ASP A 9 1.96 -2.14 -20.23
C ASP A 9 1.53 -1.33 -19.01
N LEU A 10 2.32 -1.40 -17.93
CA LEU A 10 2.11 -0.61 -16.71
C LEU A 10 3.06 0.58 -16.61
N TYR A 11 4.03 0.71 -17.48
CA TYR A 11 4.80 1.94 -17.63
C TYR A 11 4.05 2.95 -18.50
N ALA A 12 4.29 4.24 -18.25
CA ALA A 12 3.75 5.29 -19.11
C ALA A 12 4.51 5.33 -20.45
N THR A 13 3.78 5.26 -21.56
CA THR A 13 4.38 5.28 -22.91
C THR A 13 4.44 6.67 -23.53
N VAL A 14 3.76 7.67 -22.91
CA VAL A 14 3.83 9.06 -23.34
C VAL A 14 4.76 9.86 -22.43
N PRO A 15 5.66 10.72 -23.01
CA PRO A 15 6.69 11.41 -22.22
C PRO A 15 6.17 12.22 -21.02
N SER A 16 5.04 12.91 -21.18
CA SER A 16 4.46 13.74 -20.12
C SER A 16 3.98 12.89 -18.93
N ALA A 17 3.34 11.77 -19.20
CA ALA A 17 2.88 10.86 -18.16
C ALA A 17 4.06 10.13 -17.50
N ASN A 18 5.08 9.76 -18.26
CA ASN A 18 6.27 9.08 -17.73
C ASN A 18 7.02 9.92 -16.68
N ILE A 19 6.98 11.25 -16.78
CA ILE A 19 7.60 12.15 -15.80
C ILE A 19 6.73 12.30 -14.55
N ASN A 20 5.40 12.32 -14.70
CA ASN A 20 4.46 12.67 -13.65
C ASN A 20 3.85 11.46 -12.92
N ASN A 21 4.03 10.27 -13.47
CA ASN A 21 3.50 9.03 -12.87
C ASN A 21 4.65 8.16 -12.38
N GLN A 22 4.64 7.80 -11.10
CA GLN A 22 5.25 6.54 -10.71
C GLN A 22 4.18 5.49 -10.95
N CYS A 23 4.49 4.44 -11.71
CA CYS A 23 3.59 3.33 -12.00
C CYS A 23 3.86 2.18 -11.03
N MET A 24 4.21 1.00 -11.54
CA MET A 24 4.57 -0.15 -10.70
C MET A 24 6.07 -0.41 -10.66
N GLU A 25 6.82 0.18 -11.57
CA GLU A 25 8.28 0.10 -11.64
C GLU A 25 8.80 -1.36 -11.58
N TYR A 26 9.78 -1.69 -10.76
CA TYR A 26 10.30 -3.05 -10.62
C TYR A 26 9.36 -4.02 -9.88
N TRP A 27 8.25 -3.52 -9.32
CA TRP A 27 7.27 -4.37 -8.66
C TRP A 27 6.43 -5.20 -9.63
N SER A 28 6.31 -4.78 -10.88
CA SER A 28 5.51 -5.47 -11.91
C SER A 28 6.36 -5.93 -13.08
N LEU A 29 6.07 -7.16 -13.55
CA LEU A 29 6.63 -7.70 -14.78
C LEU A 29 6.22 -6.88 -16.01
N MET A 30 5.05 -6.24 -15.96
CA MET A 30 4.51 -5.42 -17.05
C MET A 30 4.99 -3.97 -17.04
N ASP A 31 5.91 -3.65 -16.13
CA ASP A 31 6.64 -2.39 -16.04
C ASP A 31 8.15 -2.68 -16.08
N GLY A 32 8.94 -2.14 -15.17
CA GLY A 32 10.38 -2.34 -15.09
C GLY A 32 10.83 -3.70 -14.53
N GLY A 33 9.92 -4.53 -14.03
CA GLY A 33 10.23 -5.81 -13.38
C GLY A 33 10.92 -6.84 -14.26
N GLU A 34 10.80 -6.71 -15.60
CA GLU A 34 11.52 -7.55 -16.56
C GLU A 34 13.04 -7.30 -16.53
N TYR A 35 13.49 -6.12 -16.09
CA TYR A 35 14.91 -5.73 -16.05
C TYR A 35 15.60 -6.06 -14.73
N VAL A 36 14.88 -6.60 -13.77
CA VAL A 36 15.46 -7.02 -12.49
C VAL A 36 16.56 -8.05 -12.75
N HIS A 37 17.70 -7.90 -12.05
CA HIS A 37 18.89 -8.73 -12.19
C HIS A 37 19.33 -8.92 -13.66
N ASN A 38 19.37 -7.82 -14.43
CA ASN A 38 19.75 -7.83 -15.84
C ASN A 38 18.90 -8.78 -16.70
N SER A 39 17.60 -8.87 -16.42
CA SER A 39 16.62 -9.73 -17.10
C SER A 39 16.81 -11.23 -16.95
N TYR A 40 17.73 -11.68 -16.09
CA TYR A 40 17.88 -13.12 -15.77
C TYR A 40 16.82 -13.59 -14.77
N TYR A 41 16.36 -12.70 -13.90
CA TYR A 41 15.34 -12.95 -12.88
C TYR A 41 14.31 -11.83 -12.89
N PRO A 42 13.39 -11.84 -13.84
CA PRO A 42 12.27 -10.91 -13.83
C PRO A 42 11.42 -11.14 -12.59
N THR A 43 10.75 -10.09 -12.09
CA THR A 43 9.86 -10.21 -10.95
C THR A 43 8.65 -11.11 -11.25
N ALA A 44 8.04 -11.67 -10.20
CA ALA A 44 6.80 -12.42 -10.33
C ALA A 44 5.63 -11.48 -10.69
N TYR A 45 4.55 -12.06 -11.21
CA TYR A 45 3.30 -11.32 -11.42
C TYR A 45 2.73 -10.83 -10.09
N THR A 46 2.30 -9.57 -10.07
CA THR A 46 1.57 -8.97 -8.95
C THR A 46 0.17 -9.57 -8.77
N ALA A 47 -0.47 -9.31 -7.63
CA ALA A 47 -1.85 -9.75 -7.39
C ALA A 47 -2.84 -9.18 -8.43
N TRP A 48 -2.63 -7.95 -8.90
CA TRP A 48 -3.45 -7.37 -9.96
C TRP A 48 -3.28 -8.10 -11.29
N GLU A 49 -2.05 -8.38 -11.70
CA GLU A 49 -1.78 -9.13 -12.93
C GLU A 49 -2.40 -10.53 -12.86
N ARG A 50 -2.29 -11.21 -11.72
CA ARG A 50 -2.92 -12.52 -11.49
C ARG A 50 -4.45 -12.43 -11.47
N GLU A 51 -5.02 -11.34 -10.93
CA GLU A 51 -6.47 -11.08 -10.96
C GLU A 51 -6.96 -10.90 -12.40
N VAL A 52 -6.30 -10.07 -13.19
CA VAL A 52 -6.65 -9.83 -14.61
C VAL A 52 -6.59 -11.12 -15.43
N MET A 53 -5.60 -11.99 -15.15
CA MET A 53 -5.49 -13.28 -15.83
C MET A 53 -6.46 -14.37 -15.29
N GLY A 54 -7.22 -14.06 -14.24
CA GLY A 54 -8.12 -15.02 -13.59
C GLY A 54 -7.40 -16.11 -12.78
N TRP A 55 -6.14 -15.91 -12.42
CA TRP A 55 -5.34 -16.88 -11.66
C TRP A 55 -5.48 -16.70 -10.14
N GLN A 56 -5.89 -15.54 -9.68
CA GLN A 56 -6.16 -15.22 -8.29
C GLN A 56 -7.37 -14.31 -8.17
N THR A 57 -8.18 -14.54 -7.15
CA THR A 57 -9.25 -13.60 -6.75
C THR A 57 -8.87 -13.03 -5.39
N PRO A 58 -8.48 -11.75 -5.30
CA PRO A 58 -8.19 -11.12 -4.01
C PRO A 58 -9.40 -11.15 -3.09
N GLN A 59 -9.17 -11.39 -1.80
CA GLN A 59 -10.23 -11.40 -0.80
C GLN A 59 -10.63 -9.97 -0.42
N LEU A 60 -11.92 -9.73 -0.21
CA LEU A 60 -12.38 -8.40 0.23
C LEU A 60 -11.95 -8.13 1.67
N LEU A 61 -11.31 -6.98 1.86
CA LEU A 61 -10.94 -6.45 3.17
C LEU A 61 -12.05 -5.50 3.62
N ASN A 62 -13.01 -6.04 4.38
CA ASN A 62 -14.24 -5.33 4.77
C ASN A 62 -14.64 -5.56 6.23
N THR A 63 -13.90 -6.34 6.97
CA THR A 63 -14.18 -6.67 8.37
C THR A 63 -12.99 -6.27 9.25
N ASP A 64 -13.26 -5.52 10.31
CA ASP A 64 -12.24 -5.16 11.28
C ASP A 64 -11.59 -6.40 11.89
N GLY A 65 -10.28 -6.40 12.01
CA GLY A 65 -9.57 -7.55 12.54
C GLY A 65 -8.08 -7.56 12.21
N THR A 66 -7.40 -8.59 12.72
CA THR A 66 -5.98 -8.82 12.43
C THR A 66 -5.85 -9.84 11.31
N TYR A 67 -5.00 -9.53 10.36
CA TYR A 67 -4.73 -10.34 9.17
C TYR A 67 -3.25 -10.68 9.11
N THR A 68 -2.93 -11.87 8.62
CA THR A 68 -1.55 -12.29 8.38
C THR A 68 -1.45 -12.86 6.97
N LEU A 69 -0.56 -12.28 6.17
CA LEU A 69 -0.37 -12.61 4.77
C LEU A 69 0.93 -13.39 4.59
N LYS A 70 0.84 -14.49 3.85
CA LYS A 70 1.99 -15.18 3.24
C LYS A 70 2.21 -14.65 1.82
N THR A 71 3.34 -14.96 1.23
CA THR A 71 3.55 -14.72 -0.20
C THR A 71 2.64 -15.63 -1.03
N TYR A 72 2.29 -15.20 -2.23
CA TYR A 72 1.52 -16.04 -3.17
C TYR A 72 2.19 -17.40 -3.43
N ALA A 73 3.53 -17.42 -3.59
CA ALA A 73 4.30 -18.65 -3.79
C ALA A 73 4.17 -19.65 -2.64
N ASN A 74 3.86 -19.17 -1.44
CA ASN A 74 3.64 -19.98 -0.24
C ASN A 74 2.14 -20.18 0.08
N GLY A 75 1.27 -20.04 -0.93
CA GLY A 75 -0.17 -20.22 -0.82
C GLY A 75 -0.87 -19.05 -0.12
N GLY A 76 -0.26 -17.87 -0.13
CA GLY A 76 -0.84 -16.67 0.45
C GLY A 76 -1.91 -16.01 -0.42
N GLU A 77 -2.76 -15.25 0.24
CA GLU A 77 -3.84 -14.47 -0.36
C GLU A 77 -3.37 -13.03 -0.61
N ALA A 78 -4.05 -12.36 -1.55
CA ALA A 78 -4.05 -10.91 -1.65
C ALA A 78 -5.38 -10.37 -1.13
N TYR A 79 -5.38 -9.16 -0.60
CA TYR A 79 -6.59 -8.50 -0.15
C TYR A 79 -6.90 -7.29 -1.03
N LYS A 80 -8.19 -6.98 -1.11
CA LYS A 80 -8.75 -5.87 -1.87
C LYS A 80 -9.61 -5.00 -0.96
N LEU A 81 -9.29 -3.72 -0.84
CA LEU A 81 -10.18 -2.71 -0.30
C LEU A 81 -10.89 -2.03 -1.47
N GLN A 82 -12.19 -2.22 -1.56
CA GLN A 82 -13.00 -1.73 -2.67
C GLN A 82 -13.59 -0.37 -2.35
N ASN A 83 -13.52 0.59 -3.30
CA ASN A 83 -14.32 1.81 -3.23
C ASN A 83 -15.80 1.44 -3.38
N SER A 84 -16.65 1.86 -2.44
CA SER A 84 -18.09 1.58 -2.49
C SER A 84 -18.82 2.28 -3.64
N ALA A 85 -18.22 3.31 -4.22
CA ALA A 85 -18.78 4.08 -5.33
C ALA A 85 -18.31 3.60 -6.72
N SER A 86 -17.36 2.65 -6.78
CA SER A 86 -16.78 2.23 -8.06
C SER A 86 -16.15 0.85 -7.99
N ASP A 87 -16.52 -0.03 -8.90
CA ASP A 87 -15.94 -1.37 -9.02
C ASP A 87 -14.52 -1.35 -9.63
N THR A 88 -14.12 -0.24 -10.22
CA THR A 88 -12.83 -0.09 -10.91
C THR A 88 -11.80 0.72 -10.12
N ASP A 89 -12.15 1.14 -8.90
CA ASP A 89 -11.31 1.95 -8.02
C ASP A 89 -11.12 1.22 -6.69
N TYR A 90 -9.93 0.67 -6.46
CA TYR A 90 -9.65 -0.14 -5.28
C TYR A 90 -8.16 -0.18 -4.94
N LEU A 91 -7.85 -0.59 -3.72
CA LEU A 91 -6.49 -0.91 -3.29
C LEU A 91 -6.28 -2.42 -3.26
N LEU A 92 -5.07 -2.84 -3.62
CA LEU A 92 -4.59 -4.20 -3.42
C LEU A 92 -3.45 -4.23 -2.40
N PHE A 93 -3.45 -5.29 -1.62
CA PHE A 93 -2.49 -5.57 -0.57
C PHE A 93 -1.93 -6.96 -0.77
N GLU A 94 -0.62 -7.07 -0.96
CA GLU A 94 0.05 -8.36 -1.05
C GLU A 94 1.39 -8.37 -0.32
N ASN A 95 1.75 -9.53 0.20
CA ASN A 95 3.05 -9.74 0.82
C ASN A 95 4.08 -10.10 -0.24
N ILE A 96 5.06 -9.22 -0.43
CA ILE A 96 6.20 -9.43 -1.32
C ILE A 96 7.44 -9.74 -0.47
N GLN A 97 8.04 -10.91 -0.72
CA GLN A 97 9.28 -11.32 -0.06
C GLN A 97 10.37 -11.55 -1.10
N LYS A 98 11.63 -11.38 -0.69
CA LYS A 98 12.80 -11.60 -1.54
C LYS A 98 13.07 -13.10 -1.72
N GLN A 99 12.13 -13.79 -2.36
CA GLN A 99 12.12 -15.25 -2.58
C GLN A 99 11.74 -15.57 -4.02
N GLY A 100 12.21 -16.68 -4.55
CA GLY A 100 11.89 -17.15 -5.88
C GLY A 100 12.19 -16.09 -6.95
N TRP A 101 11.24 -15.75 -7.78
CA TRP A 101 11.40 -14.72 -8.82
C TRP A 101 11.64 -13.32 -8.24
N ASN A 102 11.16 -13.05 -7.03
CA ASN A 102 11.31 -11.75 -6.35
C ASN A 102 12.63 -11.60 -5.57
N GLN A 103 13.54 -12.60 -5.59
CA GLN A 103 14.74 -12.63 -4.76
C GLN A 103 15.68 -11.42 -4.96
N TYR A 104 15.63 -10.75 -6.11
CA TYR A 104 16.48 -9.62 -6.44
C TYR A 104 15.76 -8.27 -6.36
N LEU A 105 14.50 -8.24 -5.89
CA LEU A 105 13.81 -6.98 -5.60
C LEU A 105 14.55 -6.18 -4.53
N SER A 106 14.39 -4.87 -4.57
CA SER A 106 15.10 -3.96 -3.68
C SER A 106 14.53 -3.95 -2.28
N GLY A 107 13.22 -4.17 -2.13
CA GLY A 107 12.48 -4.16 -0.87
C GLY A 107 11.65 -5.43 -0.69
N HIS A 108 11.03 -5.55 0.48
CA HIS A 108 10.10 -6.61 0.86
C HIS A 108 9.12 -6.07 1.90
N GLY A 109 8.02 -6.78 2.13
CA GLY A 109 6.98 -6.40 3.07
C GLY A 109 5.59 -6.37 2.44
N LEU A 110 4.67 -5.61 3.00
CA LEU A 110 3.34 -5.38 2.45
C LEU A 110 3.42 -4.35 1.34
N LEU A 111 3.27 -4.79 0.10
CA LEU A 111 3.13 -3.89 -1.04
C LEU A 111 1.67 -3.48 -1.17
N VAL A 112 1.44 -2.16 -1.22
CA VAL A 112 0.12 -1.56 -1.42
C VAL A 112 0.12 -0.80 -2.72
N TYR A 113 -0.90 -0.99 -3.54
CA TYR A 113 -1.04 -0.26 -4.78
C TYR A 113 -2.51 0.00 -5.11
N ARG A 114 -2.74 1.16 -5.73
CA ARG A 114 -4.06 1.60 -6.16
C ARG A 114 -4.33 1.20 -7.59
N ILE A 115 -5.53 0.72 -7.82
CA ILE A 115 -6.07 0.43 -9.12
C ILE A 115 -7.19 1.42 -9.41
N HIS A 116 -7.12 2.06 -10.58
CA HIS A 116 -8.23 2.82 -11.18
C HIS A 116 -8.25 2.49 -12.66
N ALA A 117 -8.71 1.28 -12.97
CA ALA A 117 -8.64 0.69 -14.30
C ALA A 117 -10.02 0.22 -14.73
N ASN A 118 -10.62 0.93 -15.66
CA ASN A 118 -11.88 0.48 -16.24
C ASN A 118 -11.67 -0.48 -17.44
N PRO A 119 -12.67 -1.29 -17.80
CA PRO A 119 -12.56 -2.24 -18.91
C PRO A 119 -12.18 -1.60 -20.25
N ALA A 120 -12.56 -0.34 -20.49
CA ALA A 120 -12.20 0.37 -21.72
C ALA A 120 -10.70 0.71 -21.76
N THR A 121 -10.09 1.10 -20.65
CA THR A 121 -8.65 1.33 -20.58
C THR A 121 -7.85 0.04 -20.66
N LEU A 122 -8.33 -1.04 -20.08
CA LEU A 122 -7.73 -2.37 -20.23
C LEU A 122 -7.78 -2.84 -21.70
N SER A 123 -8.90 -2.68 -22.39
CA SER A 123 -9.04 -3.08 -23.80
C SER A 123 -8.16 -2.27 -24.74
N ALA A 124 -7.84 -1.02 -24.41
CA ALA A 124 -7.00 -0.14 -25.21
C ALA A 124 -5.48 -0.42 -25.03
N MET A 125 -5.09 -1.33 -24.15
CA MET A 125 -3.75 -1.89 -23.87
C MET A 125 -2.60 -0.89 -23.61
N ARG A 126 -2.78 0.40 -23.92
CA ARG A 126 -1.69 1.40 -23.93
C ARG A 126 -2.02 2.67 -23.15
N LEU A 127 -3.21 2.75 -22.55
CA LEU A 127 -3.68 4.01 -21.97
C LEU A 127 -3.75 4.00 -20.44
N LEU A 128 -3.49 2.86 -19.82
CA LEU A 128 -3.76 2.66 -18.40
C LEU A 128 -2.98 3.65 -17.50
N ASN A 129 -1.72 3.92 -17.83
CA ASN A 129 -0.86 4.84 -17.08
C ASN A 129 -0.41 6.05 -17.91
N ASN A 130 -1.11 6.40 -18.98
CA ASN A 130 -0.74 7.44 -19.91
C ASN A 130 -1.38 8.81 -19.67
N VAL A 131 -2.16 8.96 -18.60
CA VAL A 131 -2.71 10.25 -18.18
C VAL A 131 -1.78 10.84 -17.11
N ALA A 132 -1.18 11.99 -17.41
CA ALA A 132 -0.24 12.65 -16.50
C ALA A 132 -0.91 12.98 -15.15
N GLY A 133 -0.27 12.56 -14.05
CA GLY A 133 -0.80 12.72 -12.69
C GLY A 133 -1.96 11.79 -12.32
N GLU A 134 -2.37 10.88 -13.24
CA GLU A 134 -3.51 9.99 -13.03
C GLU A 134 -3.20 8.53 -13.40
N PRO A 135 -2.21 7.89 -12.80
CA PRO A 135 -1.90 6.50 -13.11
C PRO A 135 -3.07 5.58 -12.75
N GLY A 136 -3.38 4.64 -13.64
CA GLY A 136 -4.43 3.63 -13.43
C GLY A 136 -4.01 2.49 -12.52
N VAL A 137 -2.70 2.16 -12.50
CA VAL A 137 -2.11 1.18 -11.55
C VAL A 137 -0.82 1.78 -11.02
N THR A 138 -0.73 1.98 -9.72
CA THR A 138 0.40 2.68 -9.10
C THR A 138 0.63 2.27 -7.66
N VAL A 139 1.88 2.28 -7.24
CA VAL A 139 2.27 2.02 -5.85
C VAL A 139 1.76 3.12 -4.92
N VAL A 140 1.39 2.73 -3.71
CA VAL A 140 1.21 3.58 -2.53
C VAL A 140 2.45 3.40 -1.67
N PRO A 141 3.48 4.28 -1.80
CA PRO A 141 4.76 4.07 -1.15
C PRO A 141 4.68 4.38 0.35
N ALA A 142 5.21 3.48 1.18
CA ALA A 142 5.24 3.65 2.64
C ALA A 142 6.08 4.84 3.06
N ASP A 143 7.17 5.15 2.34
CA ASP A 143 8.05 6.27 2.62
C ASP A 143 7.54 7.63 2.08
N GLY A 144 6.42 7.62 1.36
CA GLY A 144 5.81 8.81 0.77
C GLY A 144 6.55 9.37 -0.45
N LEU A 145 7.54 8.65 -0.99
CA LEU A 145 8.33 9.10 -2.13
C LEU A 145 7.83 8.47 -3.42
N LEU A 146 7.53 9.29 -4.41
CA LEU A 146 7.29 8.84 -5.78
C LEU A 146 8.57 9.04 -6.60
N LEU A 147 9.15 7.95 -7.11
CA LEU A 147 10.35 8.01 -7.94
C LEU A 147 10.20 7.10 -9.16
N ASN A 148 10.09 7.72 -10.33
CA ASN A 148 10.20 7.03 -11.60
C ASN A 148 11.66 7.09 -12.08
N TYR A 149 12.20 5.96 -12.54
CA TYR A 149 13.58 5.90 -13.05
C TYR A 149 13.86 6.93 -14.17
N ALA A 150 12.89 7.20 -15.02
CA ALA A 150 13.00 8.18 -16.10
C ALA A 150 13.23 9.63 -15.60
N THR A 151 12.89 9.93 -14.35
CA THR A 151 13.12 11.27 -13.78
C THR A 151 14.55 11.50 -13.30
N LEU A 152 15.36 10.44 -13.22
CA LEU A 152 16.77 10.52 -12.82
C LEU A 152 17.63 10.98 -13.99
N THR A 153 17.83 12.30 -14.11
CA THR A 153 18.52 12.92 -15.27
C THR A 153 20.03 13.06 -15.07
N SER A 154 20.53 13.05 -13.83
CA SER A 154 21.95 13.26 -13.50
C SER A 154 22.62 12.01 -12.93
N GLY A 155 23.94 11.90 -13.10
CA GLY A 155 24.75 10.78 -12.63
C GLY A 155 24.93 9.65 -13.66
N THR A 156 25.84 8.73 -13.33
CA THR A 156 26.06 7.52 -14.11
C THR A 156 24.91 6.55 -13.98
N SER A 157 24.80 5.57 -14.87
CA SER A 157 23.75 4.54 -14.81
C SER A 157 23.75 3.78 -13.47
N ASN A 158 24.93 3.50 -12.92
CA ASN A 158 25.05 2.81 -11.62
C ASN A 158 24.58 3.68 -10.45
N GLU A 159 24.88 4.98 -10.46
CA GLU A 159 24.40 5.92 -9.44
C GLU A 159 22.89 6.06 -9.49
N LYS A 160 22.31 6.24 -10.68
CA LYS A 160 20.86 6.28 -10.89
C LYS A 160 20.19 5.01 -10.38
N LEU A 161 20.71 3.86 -10.76
CA LEU A 161 20.18 2.57 -10.32
C LEU A 161 20.28 2.38 -8.80
N SER A 162 21.34 2.88 -8.16
CA SER A 162 21.50 2.84 -6.70
C SER A 162 20.47 3.72 -6.00
N ILE A 163 20.22 4.94 -6.49
CA ILE A 163 19.19 5.84 -5.97
C ILE A 163 17.81 5.21 -6.11
N TYR A 164 17.50 4.72 -7.30
CA TYR A 164 16.23 4.10 -7.64
C TYR A 164 15.94 2.88 -6.76
N ARG A 165 16.88 1.94 -6.63
CA ARG A 165 16.71 0.76 -5.78
C ARG A 165 16.50 1.10 -4.30
N ARG A 166 17.12 2.17 -3.83
CA ARG A 166 16.94 2.63 -2.44
C ARG A 166 15.55 3.20 -2.21
N ALA A 167 15.04 3.99 -3.16
CA ALA A 167 13.67 4.48 -3.09
C ALA A 167 12.68 3.32 -3.12
N MET A 168 12.82 2.40 -4.09
CA MET A 168 11.96 1.21 -4.17
C MET A 168 11.96 0.36 -2.88
N ALA A 169 13.06 0.33 -2.13
CA ALA A 169 13.11 -0.40 -0.86
C ALA A 169 12.25 0.25 0.24
N GLY A 170 11.85 1.51 0.08
CA GLY A 170 10.96 2.25 0.96
C GLY A 170 9.46 2.09 0.64
N ASP A 171 9.11 1.56 -0.54
CA ASP A 171 7.71 1.43 -0.96
C ASP A 171 6.88 0.46 -0.10
N PRO A 172 7.36 -0.77 0.24
CA PRO A 172 6.59 -1.70 1.06
C PRO A 172 6.50 -1.26 2.53
N PHE A 173 5.43 -1.67 3.21
CA PHE A 173 5.28 -1.50 4.66
C PHE A 173 5.78 -2.75 5.40
N PRO A 174 6.44 -2.62 6.59
CA PRO A 174 6.91 -1.37 7.18
C PRO A 174 8.09 -0.76 6.43
N GLY A 175 8.76 -1.50 5.54
CA GLY A 175 9.84 -1.06 4.68
C GLY A 175 11.07 -0.53 5.43
N THR A 176 11.97 0.11 4.68
CA THR A 176 13.20 0.66 5.26
C THR A 176 12.98 1.84 6.20
N ASN A 177 11.80 2.48 6.14
CA ASN A 177 11.46 3.63 6.97
C ASN A 177 10.62 3.26 8.21
N ASN A 178 10.36 1.96 8.45
CA ASN A 178 9.59 1.46 9.59
C ASN A 178 8.19 2.11 9.71
N VAL A 179 7.44 2.12 8.62
CA VAL A 179 6.09 2.71 8.57
C VAL A 179 5.06 1.63 8.91
N HIS A 180 4.55 1.65 10.13
CA HIS A 180 3.65 0.62 10.69
C HIS A 180 2.16 0.93 10.56
N THR A 181 1.81 2.00 9.84
CA THR A 181 0.41 2.41 9.64
C THR A 181 0.17 2.88 8.20
N LEU A 182 -1.07 2.74 7.75
CA LEU A 182 -1.55 3.28 6.49
C LEU A 182 -2.90 3.93 6.72
N MET A 183 -2.96 5.26 6.70
CA MET A 183 -4.15 6.06 7.00
C MET A 183 -4.18 7.33 6.15
N ALA A 184 -5.37 7.85 5.87
CA ALA A 184 -5.55 9.09 5.10
C ALA A 184 -4.83 10.29 5.73
N SER A 185 -4.74 10.37 7.06
CA SER A 185 -4.06 11.46 7.78
C SER A 185 -2.55 11.57 7.50
N GLN A 186 -1.92 10.51 6.96
CA GLN A 186 -0.52 10.52 6.57
C GLN A 186 -0.28 11.22 5.23
N ASN A 187 -1.34 11.48 4.45
CA ASN A 187 -1.27 12.09 3.11
C ASN A 187 -0.28 11.38 2.19
N LEU A 188 -0.20 10.05 2.28
CA LEU A 188 0.69 9.28 1.40
C LEU A 188 0.24 9.42 -0.06
N PRO A 189 1.18 9.57 -1.00
CA PRO A 189 0.86 9.60 -2.41
C PRO A 189 0.04 8.39 -2.83
N ASN A 190 -0.93 8.60 -3.70
CA ASN A 190 -1.81 7.57 -4.25
C ASN A 190 -2.74 6.86 -3.24
N TYR A 191 -2.70 7.19 -1.94
CA TYR A 191 -3.65 6.67 -0.95
C TYR A 191 -4.92 7.53 -0.92
N LEU A 192 -5.66 7.46 -1.99
CA LEU A 192 -6.95 8.13 -2.17
C LEU A 192 -7.76 7.40 -3.25
N TRP A 193 -9.09 7.54 -3.21
CA TRP A 193 -9.93 7.13 -4.32
C TRP A 193 -9.85 8.13 -5.47
N ARG A 194 -9.96 7.64 -6.69
CA ARG A 194 -10.10 8.49 -7.89
C ARG A 194 -11.57 8.82 -8.18
N THR A 195 -12.46 7.98 -7.72
CA THR A 195 -13.91 8.21 -7.77
C THR A 195 -14.36 8.82 -6.45
N GLU A 196 -15.06 9.94 -6.50
CA GLU A 196 -15.53 10.62 -5.29
C GLU A 196 -16.57 9.78 -4.51
N PRO A 197 -16.54 9.82 -3.18
CA PRO A 197 -15.63 10.63 -2.34
C PRO A 197 -14.20 10.10 -2.35
N SER A 198 -13.22 10.98 -2.49
CA SER A 198 -11.80 10.60 -2.68
C SER A 198 -11.10 10.12 -1.41
N THR A 199 -11.66 10.39 -0.23
CA THR A 199 -11.07 9.99 1.04
C THR A 199 -11.26 8.51 1.32
N ILE A 200 -10.20 7.85 1.80
CA ILE A 200 -10.24 6.48 2.30
C ILE A 200 -10.37 6.54 3.81
N ASP A 201 -11.54 6.19 4.35
CA ASP A 201 -11.78 6.21 5.80
C ASP A 201 -11.18 4.99 6.51
N ALA A 202 -11.00 3.90 5.79
CA ALA A 202 -10.35 2.70 6.31
C ALA A 202 -8.84 2.88 6.48
N GLY A 203 -8.19 1.97 7.19
CA GLY A 203 -6.74 1.99 7.35
C GLY A 203 -6.17 0.72 7.91
N LEU A 204 -4.85 0.62 7.85
CA LEU A 204 -4.07 -0.45 8.45
C LEU A 204 -3.27 0.11 9.62
N LEU A 205 -3.27 -0.61 10.72
CA LEU A 205 -2.52 -0.30 11.93
C LEU A 205 -1.66 -1.52 12.29
N ASP A 206 -0.63 -1.30 13.08
CA ASP A 206 0.23 -2.37 13.61
C ASP A 206 0.80 -3.25 12.49
N ILE A 207 1.17 -2.64 11.35
CA ILE A 207 1.79 -3.38 10.24
C ILE A 207 3.16 -3.87 10.69
N ASP A 208 3.36 -5.17 10.65
CA ASP A 208 4.60 -5.80 11.10
C ASP A 208 5.01 -6.92 10.15
N GLU A 209 6.31 -7.16 10.03
CA GLU A 209 6.89 -8.17 9.15
C GLU A 209 7.74 -9.15 9.95
N ASP A 210 7.41 -10.43 9.85
CA ASP A 210 8.28 -11.52 10.27
C ASP A 210 9.08 -12.01 9.04
N VAL A 211 10.31 -11.52 8.93
CA VAL A 211 11.20 -11.83 7.80
C VAL A 211 11.57 -13.31 7.78
N ASP A 212 11.75 -13.95 8.93
CA ASP A 212 12.12 -15.35 9.05
C ASP A 212 10.97 -16.28 8.63
N ALA A 213 9.74 -15.93 9.02
CA ALA A 213 8.52 -16.61 8.59
C ALA A 213 8.08 -16.23 7.17
N GLY A 214 8.57 -15.10 6.65
CA GLY A 214 8.15 -14.53 5.36
C GLY A 214 6.69 -14.09 5.37
N THR A 215 6.21 -13.56 6.49
CA THR A 215 4.82 -13.11 6.66
C THR A 215 4.74 -11.64 7.02
N VAL A 216 3.64 -11.01 6.64
CA VAL A 216 3.28 -9.66 7.08
C VAL A 216 1.95 -9.72 7.80
N SER A 217 1.84 -9.06 8.94
CA SER A 217 0.60 -8.91 9.69
C SER A 217 0.20 -7.46 9.81
N PHE A 218 -1.10 -7.20 9.92
CA PHE A 218 -1.65 -5.88 10.19
C PHE A 218 -3.05 -5.99 10.82
N ARG A 219 -3.47 -4.92 11.46
CA ARG A 219 -4.84 -4.74 11.91
C ARG A 219 -5.59 -3.81 10.96
N PHE A 220 -6.64 -4.30 10.33
CA PHE A 220 -7.52 -3.51 9.49
C PHE A 220 -8.64 -2.89 10.30
N CYS A 221 -8.97 -1.63 10.02
CA CYS A 221 -10.08 -0.90 10.58
C CYS A 221 -10.85 -0.18 9.46
N ASN A 222 -12.17 -0.37 9.40
CA ASN A 222 -13.02 0.26 8.39
C ASN A 222 -13.16 1.79 8.54
N ASN A 223 -12.90 2.30 9.74
CA ASN A 223 -13.00 3.74 10.02
C ASN A 223 -11.88 4.16 10.98
N VAL A 224 -10.83 4.77 10.44
CA VAL A 224 -9.72 5.34 11.21
C VAL A 224 -9.71 6.88 11.16
N ALA A 225 -10.65 7.51 10.45
CA ALA A 225 -10.68 8.95 10.19
C ALA A 225 -10.82 9.79 11.48
N THR A 226 -11.30 9.22 12.57
CA THR A 226 -11.50 9.93 13.84
C THR A 226 -10.31 9.82 14.80
N GLY A 227 -9.20 9.18 14.43
CA GLY A 227 -8.02 9.03 15.29
C GLY A 227 -8.25 8.21 16.58
N ILE A 228 -9.45 7.68 16.77
CA ILE A 228 -9.86 6.87 17.91
C ILE A 228 -10.48 5.57 17.34
N GLY A 229 -9.76 4.89 16.44
CA GLY A 229 -10.11 3.55 16.01
C GLY A 229 -9.84 2.59 17.16
N GLY A 230 -10.92 2.22 17.89
CA GLY A 230 -10.97 1.02 18.73
C GLY A 230 -9.81 0.80 19.68
N VAL A 231 -9.42 1.79 20.49
CA VAL A 231 -8.97 1.46 21.82
C VAL A 231 -10.27 1.03 22.53
N GLU A 232 -10.55 -0.27 22.57
CA GLU A 232 -11.28 -0.77 23.73
C GLU A 232 -10.48 -0.24 24.91
N ALA A 233 -11.01 0.80 25.55
CA ALA A 233 -10.48 1.22 26.85
C ALA A 233 -10.46 -0.07 27.67
N PRO A 234 -9.30 -0.50 28.18
CA PRO A 234 -9.28 -1.63 29.10
C PRO A 234 -10.36 -1.31 30.10
N ALA A 235 -11.31 -2.24 30.33
CA ALA A 235 -12.40 -2.04 31.25
C ALA A 235 -11.81 -1.35 32.47
N MET A 236 -12.13 -0.08 32.64
CA MET A 236 -11.59 0.69 33.76
C MET A 236 -12.08 -0.02 34.99
N GLN A 237 -11.22 -0.87 35.58
CA GLN A 237 -11.33 -1.10 37.00
C GLN A 237 -11.27 0.30 37.61
N GLU A 238 -12.32 0.67 38.32
CA GLU A 238 -12.35 1.90 39.11
C GLU A 238 -11.16 1.89 40.09
N GLN A 239 -9.99 2.24 39.58
CA GLN A 239 -8.88 2.56 40.46
C GLN A 239 -9.06 4.03 40.81
N ASN A 240 -9.14 4.30 42.09
CA ASN A 240 -9.18 5.63 42.67
C ASN A 240 -7.94 6.44 42.24
N ALA A 241 -7.98 6.91 41.00
CA ALA A 241 -6.89 7.74 40.46
C ALA A 241 -6.92 9.11 41.16
N PRO A 242 -5.77 9.63 41.62
CA PRO A 242 -5.73 10.94 42.25
C PRO A 242 -6.05 12.04 41.24
N ILE A 243 -6.94 12.94 41.62
CA ILE A 243 -7.35 14.10 40.82
C ILE A 243 -6.62 15.32 41.34
N TYR A 244 -6.01 16.09 40.46
CA TYR A 244 -5.29 17.32 40.74
C TYR A 244 -5.93 18.49 40.00
N THR A 245 -5.85 19.68 40.55
CA THR A 245 -6.14 20.95 39.84
C THR A 245 -5.07 21.25 38.83
N LEU A 246 -5.33 22.19 37.90
CA LEU A 246 -4.36 22.63 36.88
C LEU A 246 -3.07 23.23 37.47
N ASP A 247 -3.12 23.71 38.73
CA ASP A 247 -1.97 24.21 39.47
C ASP A 247 -1.27 23.11 40.32
N GLY A 248 -1.66 21.85 40.15
CA GLY A 248 -1.00 20.68 40.74
C GLY A 248 -1.44 20.34 42.18
N ARG A 249 -2.55 20.92 42.68
CA ARG A 249 -3.08 20.57 44.00
C ARG A 249 -3.93 19.31 43.97
N PHE A 250 -3.69 18.39 44.86
CA PHE A 250 -4.53 17.19 45.03
C PHE A 250 -5.95 17.56 45.47
N VAL A 251 -6.95 17.06 44.73
CA VAL A 251 -8.38 17.34 45.01
C VAL A 251 -9.09 16.14 45.64
N GLY A 252 -8.66 14.94 45.30
CA GLY A 252 -9.32 13.72 45.77
C GLY A 252 -9.12 12.55 44.79
N THR A 253 -9.81 11.44 45.07
CA THR A 253 -9.79 10.25 44.21
C THR A 253 -11.13 9.98 43.51
N GLN A 254 -12.15 10.82 43.71
CA GLN A 254 -13.43 10.76 43.02
C GLN A 254 -13.95 12.18 42.76
N LEU A 255 -14.48 12.44 41.57
CA LEU A 255 -15.26 13.64 41.31
C LEU A 255 -16.65 13.50 41.89
N ALA A 256 -17.10 14.47 42.68
CA ALA A 256 -18.48 14.53 43.11
C ALA A 256 -19.41 14.62 41.88
N PRO A 257 -20.54 13.90 41.86
CA PRO A 257 -21.49 13.98 40.76
C PRO A 257 -22.00 15.43 40.61
N LEU A 258 -21.98 15.93 39.37
CA LEU A 258 -22.53 17.25 39.03
C LEU A 258 -24.03 17.29 39.42
N PRO A 259 -24.53 18.35 40.04
CA PRO A 259 -25.95 18.49 40.31
C PRO A 259 -26.69 18.49 38.95
N LYS A 260 -27.73 17.66 38.86
CA LYS A 260 -28.63 17.65 37.71
C LYS A 260 -29.42 18.97 37.74
N GLY A 261 -29.17 19.83 36.77
CA GLY A 261 -29.97 20.99 36.45
C GLY A 261 -31.27 20.62 35.74
#